data_632b614a819e7e08945a3e799a68d86e
#
_entry.id   632b614a819e7e08945a3e799a68d86e
#
_cell.length_a   1.000
_cell.length_b   1.000
_cell.length_c   1.000
_cell.angle_alpha   90.00
_cell.angle_beta   90.00
_cell.angle_gamma   90.00
#
_symmetry.space_group_name_H-M   'P 1'
#
loop_
_entity.id
_entity.type
_entity.pdbx_description
1 polymer ?
#
loop_
_entity_poly.entity_id
_entity_poly.type
_entity_poly.pdbx_seq_one_letter_code
_entity_poly.pdbx_strand_id
1 'polypeptide(L)'
;RVFRADAPNRLWLTDITEHWTSEGKLYCCAIKDVFSNRIVGYSISDRMTAKLAVDAVRNAVARRGEVAGCILHADRGSQFRSRAMARELRRHDMVGSMGRVGAAGDNAAMESFWSLLQTNVLNQQRWATRQELRLAIVVWIERKYHRQRAQDTLGGLTPIEFEAKLAEPLTLAA
;
A
#
# COMPACT_ATOMS: atom_id res chain seq x y z
N ARG A 1 -11.35 7.41 12.65
CA ARG A 1 -10.41 8.45 12.21
C ARG A 1 -10.32 8.43 10.69
N VAL A 2 -10.68 9.52 10.04
CA VAL A 2 -10.56 9.63 8.59
C VAL A 2 -9.19 10.26 8.30
N PHE A 3 -8.31 9.47 7.69
CA PHE A 3 -7.02 9.99 7.23
C PHE A 3 -7.21 10.71 5.91
N ARG A 4 -6.74 11.94 5.84
CA ARG A 4 -6.73 12.77 4.63
C ARG A 4 -5.35 13.39 4.44
N ALA A 5 -4.96 13.59 3.18
CA ALA A 5 -3.74 14.28 2.81
C ALA A 5 -4.04 15.23 1.64
N ASP A 6 -3.38 16.39 1.64
CA ASP A 6 -3.58 17.45 0.65
C ASP A 6 -2.70 17.26 -0.60
N ALA A 7 -1.71 16.40 -0.51
CA ALA A 7 -0.73 16.14 -1.55
C ALA A 7 -0.22 14.70 -1.47
N PRO A 8 0.32 14.16 -2.57
CA PRO A 8 0.96 12.85 -2.53
C PRO A 8 2.19 12.85 -1.61
N ASN A 9 2.54 11.67 -1.12
CA ASN A 9 3.72 11.44 -0.27
C ASN A 9 3.73 12.21 1.05
N ARG A 10 2.55 12.46 1.62
CA ARG A 10 2.40 13.08 2.95
C ARG A 10 2.05 12.06 4.02
N LEU A 11 1.16 11.14 3.67
CA LEU A 11 0.70 10.10 4.58
C LEU A 11 0.49 8.80 3.82
N TRP A 12 1.22 7.79 4.21
CA TRP A 12 1.08 6.43 3.73
C TRP A 12 0.56 5.53 4.84
N LEU A 13 -0.34 4.63 4.49
CA LEU A 13 -0.81 3.56 5.36
C LEU A 13 -0.21 2.24 4.90
N THR A 14 0.14 1.38 5.84
CA THR A 14 0.68 0.05 5.52
C THR A 14 0.06 -1.01 6.41
N ASP A 15 -0.05 -2.20 5.85
CA ASP A 15 -0.51 -3.40 6.54
C ASP A 15 -0.04 -4.65 5.81
N ILE A 16 -0.17 -5.80 6.46
CA ILE A 16 0.19 -7.11 5.91
C ILE A 16 -1.04 -8.00 5.89
N THR A 17 -1.25 -8.69 4.78
CA THR A 17 -2.23 -9.77 4.68
C THR A 17 -1.54 -11.09 4.34
N GLU A 18 -2.24 -12.19 4.55
CA GLU A 18 -1.76 -13.54 4.23
C GLU A 18 -2.85 -14.35 3.53
N HIS A 19 -2.41 -15.30 2.71
CA HIS A 19 -3.32 -16.23 2.04
C HIS A 19 -2.65 -17.59 1.81
N TRP A 20 -3.43 -18.66 1.91
CA TRP A 20 -2.94 -20.02 1.71
C TRP A 20 -2.83 -20.37 0.23
N THR A 21 -1.73 -21.04 -0.11
CA THR A 21 -1.57 -21.81 -1.34
C THR A 21 -1.32 -23.27 -0.99
N SER A 22 -1.32 -24.15 -1.99
CA SER A 22 -1.00 -25.58 -1.75
C SER A 22 0.45 -25.78 -1.28
N GLU A 23 1.33 -24.81 -1.53
CA GLU A 23 2.71 -24.82 -1.05
C GLU A 23 2.88 -24.21 0.36
N GLY A 24 1.84 -23.56 0.90
CA GLY A 24 1.87 -22.86 2.16
C GLY A 24 1.43 -21.42 2.03
N LYS A 25 1.57 -20.64 3.11
CA LYS A 25 1.16 -19.24 3.15
C LYS A 25 2.01 -18.35 2.27
N LEU A 26 1.38 -17.35 1.69
CA LEU A 26 2.00 -16.21 1.04
C LEU A 26 1.58 -14.94 1.79
N TYR A 27 2.54 -14.05 2.05
CA TYR A 27 2.33 -12.78 2.75
C TYR A 27 2.52 -11.62 1.78
N CYS A 28 1.66 -10.62 1.90
CA CYS A 28 1.75 -9.38 1.12
C CYS A 28 1.70 -8.19 2.07
N CYS A 29 2.73 -7.35 2.00
CA CYS A 29 2.73 -6.03 2.63
C CYS A 29 2.47 -4.99 1.55
N ALA A 30 1.49 -4.12 1.77
CA ALA A 30 1.18 -3.04 0.84
C ALA A 30 1.22 -1.69 1.53
N ILE A 31 1.58 -0.67 0.77
CA ILE A 31 1.63 0.72 1.22
C ILE A 31 0.74 1.56 0.32
N LYS A 32 -0.22 2.25 0.92
CA LYS A 32 -1.23 3.05 0.24
C LYS A 32 -1.01 4.53 0.53
N ASP A 33 -0.93 5.34 -0.51
CA ASP A 33 -0.94 6.79 -0.37
C ASP A 33 -2.38 7.26 -0.12
N VAL A 34 -2.62 7.91 0.99
CA VAL A 34 -3.96 8.39 1.39
C VAL A 34 -4.50 9.44 0.41
N PHE A 35 -3.62 10.17 -0.25
CA PHE A 35 -3.99 11.22 -1.19
C PHE A 35 -4.72 10.67 -2.42
N SER A 36 -4.20 9.61 -3.03
CA SER A 36 -4.69 9.07 -4.31
C SER A 36 -5.25 7.66 -4.23
N ASN A 37 -5.18 7.02 -3.06
CA ASN A 37 -5.43 5.59 -2.88
C ASN A 37 -4.49 4.68 -3.69
N ARG A 38 -3.44 5.23 -4.29
CA ARG A 38 -2.46 4.43 -5.02
C ARG A 38 -1.68 3.53 -4.07
N ILE A 39 -1.45 2.30 -4.48
CA ILE A 39 -0.52 1.40 -3.81
C ILE A 39 0.87 1.75 -4.32
N VAL A 40 1.60 2.53 -3.53
CA VAL A 40 2.89 3.10 -3.91
C VAL A 40 4.03 2.10 -3.79
N GLY A 41 3.87 1.08 -2.96
CA GLY A 41 4.83 0.01 -2.81
C GLY A 41 4.17 -1.22 -2.21
N TYR A 42 4.71 -2.38 -2.54
CA TYR A 42 4.31 -3.65 -1.92
C TYR A 42 5.44 -4.65 -2.04
N SER A 43 5.42 -5.64 -1.18
CA SER A 43 6.32 -6.79 -1.21
C SER A 43 5.56 -8.07 -0.91
N ILE A 44 6.00 -9.17 -1.46
CA ILE A 44 5.34 -10.47 -1.34
C ILE A 44 6.39 -11.51 -0.99
N SER A 45 6.15 -12.32 0.05
CA SER A 45 7.10 -13.32 0.53
C SER A 45 6.40 -14.52 1.13
N ASP A 46 7.11 -15.62 1.23
CA ASP A 46 6.69 -16.80 1.98
C ASP A 46 6.91 -16.67 3.49
N ARG A 47 7.50 -15.58 3.95
CA ARG A 47 7.79 -15.29 5.36
C ARG A 47 7.28 -13.93 5.80
N MET A 48 6.69 -13.91 6.99
CA MET A 48 6.24 -12.68 7.64
C MET A 48 7.34 -12.17 8.59
N THR A 49 8.31 -11.44 8.01
CA THR A 49 9.46 -10.90 8.72
C THR A 49 9.53 -9.37 8.57
N ALA A 50 10.41 -8.74 9.35
CA ALA A 50 10.69 -7.31 9.19
C ALA A 50 11.12 -6.95 7.76
N LYS A 51 11.84 -7.85 7.09
CA LYS A 51 12.26 -7.66 5.69
C LYS A 51 11.07 -7.45 4.75
N LEU A 52 9.95 -8.11 4.96
CA LEU A 52 8.75 -7.93 4.16
C LEU A 52 8.28 -6.46 4.18
N ALA A 53 8.22 -5.88 5.36
CA ALA A 53 7.81 -4.48 5.53
C ALA A 53 8.87 -3.50 5.00
N VAL A 54 10.14 -3.75 5.27
CA VAL A 54 11.26 -2.93 4.78
C VAL A 54 11.32 -2.93 3.25
N ASP A 55 11.15 -4.08 2.61
CA ASP A 55 11.15 -4.19 1.14
C ASP A 55 9.98 -3.42 0.52
N ALA A 56 8.81 -3.42 1.17
CA ALA A 56 7.67 -2.63 0.71
C ALA A 56 8.00 -1.12 0.72
N VAL A 57 8.63 -0.64 1.79
CA VAL A 57 9.08 0.77 1.90
C VAL A 57 10.11 1.10 0.82
N ARG A 58 11.10 0.25 0.62
CA ARG A 58 12.13 0.44 -0.42
C ARG A 58 11.50 0.54 -1.81
N ASN A 59 10.56 -0.34 -2.11
CA ASN A 59 9.85 -0.31 -3.39
C ASN A 59 9.03 0.97 -3.56
N ALA A 60 8.37 1.43 -2.49
CA ALA A 60 7.62 2.68 -2.49
C ALA A 60 8.52 3.89 -2.72
N VAL A 61 9.62 3.99 -2.00
CA VAL A 61 10.59 5.09 -2.17
C VAL A 61 11.17 5.11 -3.57
N ALA A 62 11.52 3.93 -4.12
CA ALA A 62 12.04 3.84 -5.49
C ALA A 62 11.06 4.37 -6.54
N ARG A 63 9.76 4.16 -6.32
CA ARG A 63 8.71 4.65 -7.23
C ARG A 63 8.38 6.12 -7.06
N ARG A 64 8.46 6.63 -5.83
CA ARG A 64 7.97 7.98 -5.51
C ARG A 64 9.05 9.06 -5.53
N GLY A 65 10.29 8.70 -5.24
CA GLY A 65 11.43 9.64 -5.21
C GLY A 65 11.44 10.51 -3.96
N GLU A 66 10.82 11.67 -4.00
CA GLU A 66 10.78 12.63 -2.90
C GLU A 66 9.76 12.23 -1.82
N VAL A 67 10.26 11.69 -0.71
CA VAL A 67 9.42 11.20 0.39
C VAL A 67 9.79 11.79 1.75
N ALA A 68 10.73 12.74 1.79
CA ALA A 68 11.13 13.38 3.05
C ALA A 68 9.92 14.01 3.76
N GLY A 69 9.77 13.71 5.05
CA GLY A 69 8.64 14.17 5.86
C GLY A 69 7.37 13.33 5.70
N CYS A 70 7.33 12.35 4.80
CA CYS A 70 6.19 11.45 4.66
C CYS A 70 6.00 10.62 5.94
N ILE A 71 4.76 10.53 6.40
CA ILE A 71 4.39 9.72 7.55
C ILE A 71 3.96 8.34 7.07
N LEU A 72 4.60 7.30 7.59
CA LEU A 72 4.16 5.92 7.40
C LEU A 72 3.41 5.47 8.65
N HIS A 73 2.10 5.29 8.51
CA HIS A 73 1.25 4.81 9.59
C HIS A 73 1.01 3.30 9.47
N ALA A 74 1.29 2.58 10.54
CA ALA A 74 1.13 1.14 10.63
C ALA A 74 0.41 0.74 11.92
N ASP A 75 -0.02 -0.51 12.00
CA ASP A 75 -0.40 -1.10 13.27
C ASP A 75 0.86 -1.36 14.13
N ARG A 76 0.67 -1.87 15.34
CA ARG A 76 1.77 -2.19 16.27
C ARG A 76 2.41 -3.56 16.05
N GLY A 77 2.25 -4.14 14.87
CA GLY A 77 2.89 -5.40 14.53
C GLY A 77 4.41 -5.35 14.65
N SER A 78 5.02 -6.46 15.05
CA SER A 78 6.46 -6.54 15.26
C SER A 78 7.28 -6.18 14.01
N GLN A 79 6.76 -6.45 12.82
CA GLN A 79 7.40 -6.15 11.54
C GLN A 79 7.61 -4.64 11.36
N PHE A 80 6.67 -3.81 11.84
CA PHE A 80 6.72 -2.35 11.73
C PHE A 80 7.49 -1.68 12.88
N ARG A 81 7.70 -2.41 13.98
CA ARG A 81 8.42 -1.95 15.17
C ARG A 81 9.89 -2.32 15.19
N SER A 82 10.36 -2.99 14.15
CA SER A 82 11.74 -3.47 14.09
C SER A 82 12.75 -2.33 13.97
N ARG A 83 13.98 -2.61 14.42
CA ARG A 83 15.12 -1.70 14.24
C ARG A 83 15.42 -1.47 12.76
N ALA A 84 15.25 -2.52 11.94
CA ALA A 84 15.46 -2.42 10.49
C ALA A 84 14.47 -1.45 9.84
N MET A 85 13.21 -1.47 10.25
CA MET A 85 12.19 -0.53 9.77
C MET A 85 12.51 0.90 10.22
N ALA A 86 12.83 1.10 11.48
CA ALA A 86 13.20 2.41 12.00
C ALA A 86 14.40 3.01 11.26
N ARG A 87 15.38 2.18 10.95
CA ARG A 87 16.57 2.57 10.18
C ARG A 87 16.23 2.94 8.75
N GLU A 88 15.37 2.18 8.12
CA GLU A 88 14.93 2.44 6.75
C GLU A 88 14.15 3.76 6.64
N LEU A 89 13.25 4.02 7.57
CA LEU A 89 12.51 5.30 7.61
C LEU A 89 13.46 6.49 7.80
N ARG A 90 14.40 6.38 8.72
CA ARG A 90 15.40 7.45 8.95
C ARG A 90 16.26 7.72 7.71
N ARG A 91 16.63 6.66 6.98
CA ARG A 91 17.42 6.79 5.74
C ARG A 91 16.74 7.69 4.71
N HIS A 92 15.42 7.73 4.70
CA HIS A 92 14.61 8.48 3.74
C HIS A 92 13.94 9.72 4.36
N ASP A 93 14.33 10.10 5.57
CA ASP A 93 13.74 11.21 6.31
C ASP A 93 12.21 11.08 6.48
N MET A 94 11.73 9.86 6.59
CA MET A 94 10.33 9.52 6.84
C MET A 94 10.04 9.43 8.34
N VAL A 95 8.78 9.60 8.70
CA VAL A 95 8.30 9.54 10.08
C VAL A 95 7.41 8.32 10.28
N GLY A 96 7.74 7.48 11.25
CA GLY A 96 6.89 6.37 11.64
C GLY A 96 5.77 6.82 12.58
N SER A 97 4.57 6.31 12.36
CA SER A 97 3.42 6.49 13.25
C SER A 97 2.72 5.15 13.45
N MET A 98 2.31 4.88 14.68
CA MET A 98 1.62 3.62 15.01
C MET A 98 0.25 3.87 15.62
N GLY A 99 -0.73 3.05 15.23
CA GLY A 99 -2.06 3.05 15.80
C GLY A 99 -2.03 2.74 17.30
N ARG A 100 -3.05 3.20 18.02
CA ARG A 100 -3.27 2.81 19.41
C ARG A 100 -3.84 1.40 19.45
N VAL A 101 -3.46 0.64 20.48
CA VAL A 101 -4.06 -0.69 20.73
C VAL A 101 -5.58 -0.52 20.87
N GLY A 102 -6.34 -1.25 20.04
CA GLY A 102 -7.79 -1.25 20.09
C GLY A 102 -8.49 -0.04 19.46
N ALA A 103 -7.76 0.83 18.75
CA ALA A 103 -8.38 1.92 17.98
C ALA A 103 -9.01 1.35 16.71
N ALA A 104 -10.30 1.02 16.77
CA ALA A 104 -11.08 0.64 15.61
C ALA A 104 -11.04 1.78 14.57
N GLY A 105 -10.74 1.46 13.32
CA GLY A 105 -10.77 2.40 12.21
C GLY A 105 -9.45 3.09 11.86
N ASP A 106 -8.39 2.90 12.63
CA ASP A 106 -7.08 3.47 12.28
C ASP A 106 -6.52 2.92 10.97
N ASN A 107 -7.01 1.76 10.53
CA ASN A 107 -6.57 1.10 9.30
C ASN A 107 -7.71 0.75 8.31
N ALA A 108 -8.85 1.42 8.43
CA ALA A 108 -10.03 1.15 7.60
C ALA A 108 -9.75 1.23 6.09
N ALA A 109 -8.87 2.13 5.65
CA ALA A 109 -8.48 2.26 4.26
C ALA A 109 -7.69 1.05 3.75
N MET A 110 -6.85 0.45 4.60
CA MET A 110 -6.17 -0.81 4.27
C MET A 110 -7.12 -2.00 4.30
N GLU A 111 -8.03 -2.05 5.24
CA GLU A 111 -9.08 -3.09 5.28
C GLU A 111 -9.93 -3.07 4.02
N SER A 112 -10.30 -1.89 3.54
CA SER A 112 -11.03 -1.72 2.27
C SER A 112 -10.23 -2.25 1.08
N PHE A 113 -8.94 -1.94 1.02
CA PHE A 113 -8.05 -2.46 -0.03
C PHE A 113 -7.93 -3.99 0.04
N TRP A 114 -7.73 -4.55 1.24
CA TRP A 114 -7.65 -6.00 1.42
C TRP A 114 -8.96 -6.70 1.06
N SER A 115 -10.11 -6.12 1.37
CA SER A 115 -11.41 -6.67 0.97
C SER A 115 -11.55 -6.75 -0.55
N LEU A 116 -11.09 -5.74 -1.27
CA LEU A 116 -11.05 -5.76 -2.74
C LEU A 116 -10.13 -6.85 -3.28
N LEU A 117 -8.94 -6.97 -2.72
CA LEU A 117 -7.98 -8.01 -3.10
C LEU A 117 -8.55 -9.39 -2.80
N GLN A 118 -9.17 -9.57 -1.64
CA GLN A 118 -9.80 -10.83 -1.24
C GLN A 118 -10.87 -11.27 -2.26
N THR A 119 -11.78 -10.37 -2.60
CA THR A 119 -12.88 -10.67 -3.52
C THR A 119 -12.40 -10.86 -4.95
N ASN A 120 -11.47 -10.02 -5.42
CA ASN A 120 -11.10 -9.99 -6.83
C ASN A 120 -9.95 -10.94 -7.20
N VAL A 121 -9.16 -11.37 -6.23
CA VAL A 121 -8.00 -12.25 -6.47
C VAL A 121 -8.02 -13.47 -5.57
N LEU A 122 -7.91 -13.28 -4.27
CA LEU A 122 -7.58 -14.37 -3.33
C LEU A 122 -8.64 -15.46 -3.32
N ASN A 123 -9.92 -15.11 -3.33
CA ASN A 123 -11.05 -16.03 -3.28
C ASN A 123 -11.47 -16.60 -4.65
N GLN A 124 -10.80 -16.21 -5.74
CA GLN A 124 -11.21 -16.60 -7.09
C GLN A 124 -10.95 -18.07 -7.40
N GLN A 125 -9.95 -18.65 -6.77
CA GLN A 125 -9.59 -20.06 -6.97
C GLN A 125 -8.74 -20.59 -5.81
N ARG A 126 -8.47 -21.88 -5.83
CA ARG A 126 -7.42 -22.49 -5.02
C ARG A 126 -6.08 -22.30 -5.74
N TRP A 127 -5.14 -21.68 -5.06
CA TRP A 127 -3.82 -21.39 -5.61
C TRP A 127 -2.89 -22.59 -5.40
N ALA A 128 -2.38 -23.16 -6.50
CA ALA A 128 -1.47 -24.31 -6.43
C ALA A 128 -0.09 -23.86 -5.92
N THR A 129 0.42 -22.72 -6.39
CA THR A 129 1.75 -22.24 -6.07
C THR A 129 1.74 -20.80 -5.56
N ARG A 130 2.73 -20.46 -4.77
CA ARG A 130 2.98 -19.08 -4.35
C ARG A 130 3.24 -18.16 -5.55
N GLN A 131 3.93 -18.65 -6.57
CA GLN A 131 4.24 -17.87 -7.76
C GLN A 131 2.99 -17.49 -8.56
N GLU A 132 2.04 -18.40 -8.72
CA GLU A 132 0.76 -18.10 -9.37
C GLU A 132 0.01 -16.98 -8.62
N LEU A 133 -0.09 -17.11 -7.31
CA LEU A 133 -0.78 -16.10 -6.48
C LEU A 133 -0.04 -14.76 -6.51
N ARG A 134 1.28 -14.77 -6.39
CA ARG A 134 2.12 -13.57 -6.50
C ARG A 134 1.83 -12.82 -7.80
N LEU A 135 1.87 -13.52 -8.92
CA LEU A 135 1.64 -12.92 -10.23
C LEU A 135 0.22 -12.34 -10.34
N ALA A 136 -0.77 -13.05 -9.84
CA ALA A 136 -2.15 -12.57 -9.86
C ALA A 136 -2.34 -11.30 -9.02
N ILE A 137 -1.71 -11.21 -7.86
CA ILE A 137 -1.72 -10.00 -7.02
C ILE A 137 -1.09 -8.83 -7.75
N VAL A 138 0.10 -9.01 -8.30
CA VAL A 138 0.84 -7.96 -9.02
C VAL A 138 0.04 -7.44 -10.21
N VAL A 139 -0.47 -8.34 -11.05
CA VAL A 139 -1.26 -7.97 -12.23
C VAL A 139 -2.52 -7.21 -11.83
N TRP A 140 -3.22 -7.65 -10.78
CA TRP A 140 -4.43 -6.97 -10.33
C TRP A 140 -4.13 -5.59 -9.79
N ILE A 141 -3.12 -5.41 -8.96
CA ILE A 141 -2.74 -4.09 -8.42
C ILE A 141 -2.40 -3.14 -9.58
N GLU A 142 -1.50 -3.55 -10.47
CA GLU A 142 -0.96 -2.67 -11.50
C GLU A 142 -1.97 -2.35 -12.62
N ARG A 143 -2.74 -3.33 -13.07
CA ARG A 143 -3.67 -3.16 -14.19
C ARG A 143 -5.09 -2.79 -13.75
N LYS A 144 -5.68 -3.54 -12.81
CA LYS A 144 -7.09 -3.35 -12.42
C LYS A 144 -7.24 -2.23 -11.42
N TYR A 145 -6.58 -2.35 -10.28
CA TYR A 145 -6.74 -1.39 -9.19
C TYR A 145 -6.22 0.01 -9.57
N HIS A 146 -5.03 0.10 -10.10
CA HIS A 146 -4.41 1.39 -10.44
C HIS A 146 -5.01 2.06 -11.68
N ARG A 147 -5.39 1.30 -12.71
CA ARG A 147 -5.65 1.84 -14.06
C ARG A 147 -7.07 1.65 -14.57
N GLN A 148 -7.87 0.79 -13.98
CA GLN A 148 -9.22 0.47 -14.47
C GLN A 148 -10.31 0.71 -13.43
N ARG A 149 -9.99 0.65 -12.15
CA ARG A 149 -10.97 0.83 -11.08
C ARG A 149 -11.15 2.30 -10.76
N ALA A 150 -12.25 2.87 -11.25
CA ALA A 150 -12.69 4.20 -10.83
C ALA A 150 -13.17 4.17 -9.37
N GLN A 151 -12.87 5.22 -8.62
CA GLN A 151 -13.24 5.35 -7.20
C GLN A 151 -14.03 6.62 -6.97
N ASP A 152 -15.15 6.53 -6.25
CA ASP A 152 -16.02 7.67 -5.96
C ASP A 152 -15.29 8.74 -5.15
N THR A 153 -14.44 8.33 -4.20
CA THR A 153 -13.63 9.24 -3.39
C THR A 153 -12.58 10.00 -4.19
N LEU A 154 -12.30 9.56 -5.41
CA LEU A 154 -11.38 10.21 -6.36
C LEU A 154 -12.14 10.93 -7.50
N GLY A 155 -13.42 11.22 -7.30
CA GLY A 155 -14.24 11.87 -8.33
C GLY A 155 -14.52 11.01 -9.56
N GLY A 156 -14.53 9.67 -9.40
CA GLY A 156 -14.74 8.73 -10.49
C GLY A 156 -13.49 8.42 -11.30
N LEU A 157 -12.32 8.82 -10.81
CA LEU A 157 -11.01 8.53 -11.43
C LEU A 157 -10.36 7.30 -10.83
N THR A 158 -9.44 6.69 -11.55
CA THR A 158 -8.52 5.71 -11.00
C THR A 158 -7.40 6.41 -10.22
N PRO A 159 -6.67 5.70 -9.34
CA PRO A 159 -5.52 6.29 -8.64
C PRO A 159 -4.50 6.94 -9.57
N ILE A 160 -4.20 6.30 -10.70
CA ILE A 160 -3.23 6.83 -11.68
C ILE A 160 -3.78 8.09 -12.36
N GLU A 161 -5.04 8.08 -12.79
CA GLU A 161 -5.68 9.24 -13.41
C GLU A 161 -5.77 10.43 -12.44
N PHE A 162 -6.10 10.14 -11.18
CA PHE A 162 -6.18 11.16 -10.14
C PHE A 162 -4.85 11.88 -9.93
N GLU A 163 -3.75 11.15 -9.82
CA GLU A 163 -2.42 11.73 -9.69
C GLU A 163 -1.99 12.47 -10.96
N ALA A 164 -2.27 11.93 -12.16
CA ALA A 164 -1.93 12.55 -13.42
C ALA A 164 -2.65 13.89 -13.62
N LYS A 165 -3.91 13.98 -13.24
CA LYS A 165 -4.70 15.21 -13.33
C LYS A 165 -4.12 16.35 -12.49
N LEU A 166 -3.54 16.03 -11.33
CA LEU A 166 -2.94 17.01 -10.43
C LEU A 166 -1.52 17.42 -10.85
N ALA A 167 -0.84 16.57 -11.62
CA ALA A 167 0.46 16.85 -12.19
C ALA A 167 0.39 17.67 -13.49
N GLU A 168 -0.81 17.84 -14.08
CA GLU A 168 -0.97 18.70 -15.27
C GLU A 168 -0.66 20.16 -14.90
N PRO A 169 0.24 20.82 -15.63
CA PRO A 169 0.46 22.24 -15.40
C PRO A 169 -0.86 22.99 -15.60
N LEU A 170 -1.18 23.90 -14.66
CA LEU A 170 -2.25 24.86 -14.85
C LEU A 170 -1.97 25.59 -16.15
N THR A 171 -2.63 25.22 -17.21
CA THR A 171 -2.68 26.02 -18.42
C THR A 171 -3.44 27.27 -18.02
N LEU A 172 -2.70 28.36 -17.79
CA LEU A 172 -3.29 29.67 -17.71
C LEU A 172 -4.02 29.86 -19.05
N ALA A 173 -5.33 29.78 -19.00
CA ALA A 173 -6.14 30.22 -20.12
C ALA A 173 -5.80 31.69 -20.32
N ALA A 174 -5.13 31.96 -21.41
CA ALA A 174 -4.87 33.31 -21.86
C ALA A 174 -6.20 34.00 -22.20
#